data_67ef5b6ed931345280b2d9c64c8df7da
#
_entry.id   67ef5b6ed931345280b2d9c64c8df7da
#
_cell.length_a   1.000
_cell.length_b   1.000
_cell.length_c   1.000
_cell.angle_alpha   90.00
_cell.angle_beta   90.00
_cell.angle_gamma   90.00
#
_symmetry.space_group_name_H-M   'P 1'
#
loop_
_entity.id
_entity.type
_entity.pdbx_description
1 polymer ?
#
loop_
_entity_poly.entity_id
_entity_poly.type
_entity_poly.pdbx_seq_one_letter_code
_entity_poly.pdbx_strand_id
1 'polypeptide(L)'
;ADTAINGRKCTTWNAPDWLVTACEQPVCLFLDEVDRATMEVRQGLFELTDSRKLNGWHLHPETLIIAAVNGGEHAAQYQVGEMDPAELDRWTVFDVEPTTEDWLKWGQENVNTVLWDFINQNRMHLEHMGDFEPNKVYPSRRSWKRFSDTANDAGVFEEGADSGLLFHLATAFVGFEGAVALKDFVDRYEWQVTIEDILDSGEVVKTSQWGINDHAAMIEKFEASGTFVETLSEERIQNLANYFVTLPSEVAMKLWTVVGDTDNIDNVVAVHRATASDGTRVSDHLVTILGGDQS
;
A
#
# COMPACT_ATOMS: atom_id res chain seq x y z
N ALA A 1 30.10 36.93 1.08
CA ALA A 1 30.16 38.29 0.48
C ALA A 1 31.34 39.04 1.05
N ASP A 2 32.05 39.86 0.23
CA ASP A 2 33.09 40.74 0.70
C ASP A 2 32.46 41.99 1.29
N THR A 3 32.84 42.32 2.53
CA THR A 3 32.34 43.52 3.21
C THR A 3 33.51 44.23 3.91
N ALA A 4 33.33 45.49 4.26
CA ALA A 4 34.33 46.25 5.01
C ALA A 4 33.78 46.55 6.40
N ILE A 5 34.45 46.09 7.44
CA ILE A 5 34.16 46.40 8.87
C ILE A 5 35.30 47.21 9.40
N ASN A 6 35.02 48.45 9.89
CA ASN A 6 36.00 49.35 10.40
C ASN A 6 37.18 49.62 9.44
N GLY A 7 36.85 49.71 8.11
CA GLY A 7 37.85 49.97 7.04
C GLY A 7 38.74 48.76 6.70
N ARG A 8 38.51 47.59 7.27
CA ARG A 8 39.21 46.35 6.94
C ARG A 8 38.33 45.48 6.04
N LYS A 9 38.89 44.96 4.94
CA LYS A 9 38.21 43.97 4.09
C LYS A 9 38.05 42.68 4.89
N CYS A 10 36.87 42.15 4.93
CA CYS A 10 36.56 40.87 5.54
C CYS A 10 35.53 40.10 4.70
N THR A 11 35.62 38.81 4.73
CA THR A 11 34.60 37.93 4.15
C THR A 11 33.52 37.67 5.18
N THR A 12 32.28 37.94 4.83
CA THR A 12 31.10 37.64 5.66
C THR A 12 30.41 36.40 5.12
N TRP A 13 29.93 35.59 6.03
CA TRP A 13 29.11 34.44 5.73
C TRP A 13 27.62 34.82 5.75
N ASN A 14 26.92 34.52 4.66
CA ASN A 14 25.47 34.74 4.58
C ASN A 14 24.77 33.46 4.99
N ALA A 15 23.88 33.55 5.95
CA ALA A 15 23.08 32.39 6.39
C ALA A 15 22.15 31.97 5.23
N PRO A 16 22.03 30.64 4.97
CA PRO A 16 20.98 30.12 4.10
C PRO A 16 19.59 30.36 4.74
N ASP A 17 18.56 30.40 3.94
CA ASP A 17 17.18 30.69 4.35
C ASP A 17 16.65 29.74 5.41
N TRP A 18 16.96 28.45 5.30
CA TRP A 18 16.56 27.43 6.29
C TRP A 18 17.13 27.74 7.69
N LEU A 19 18.38 28.27 7.76
CA LEU A 19 19.00 28.61 9.03
C LEU A 19 18.34 29.86 9.63
N VAL A 20 18.07 30.86 8.82
CA VAL A 20 17.34 32.07 9.26
C VAL A 20 15.98 31.65 9.83
N THR A 21 15.22 30.84 9.11
CA THR A 21 13.93 30.30 9.56
C THR A 21 14.07 29.58 10.91
N ALA A 22 15.08 28.70 11.03
CA ALA A 22 15.31 27.91 12.26
C ALA A 22 15.77 28.75 13.45
N CYS A 23 16.27 29.99 13.21
CA CYS A 23 16.60 30.93 14.27
C CYS A 23 15.39 31.76 14.71
N GLU A 24 14.48 32.10 13.80
CA GLU A 24 13.33 32.97 14.04
C GLU A 24 12.12 32.24 14.64
N GLN A 25 11.95 30.94 14.32
CA GLN A 25 10.82 30.15 14.78
C GLN A 25 11.20 28.70 15.05
N PRO A 26 10.44 27.97 15.89
CA PRO A 26 10.69 26.56 16.15
C PRO A 26 10.42 25.72 14.89
N VAL A 27 11.41 24.92 14.49
CA VAL A 27 11.33 23.98 13.35
C VAL A 27 11.92 22.63 13.76
N CYS A 28 11.67 21.61 12.95
CA CYS A 28 12.44 20.38 12.97
C CYS A 28 13.46 20.42 11.83
N LEU A 29 14.74 20.47 12.16
CA LEU A 29 15.83 20.30 11.22
C LEU A 29 16.07 18.80 11.05
N PHE A 30 15.68 18.26 9.89
CA PHE A 30 15.94 16.88 9.53
C PHE A 30 17.17 16.81 8.62
N LEU A 31 18.23 16.17 9.11
CA LEU A 31 19.51 16.00 8.41
C LEU A 31 19.58 14.57 7.85
N ASP A 32 19.26 14.43 6.58
CA ASP A 32 19.26 13.12 5.92
C ASP A 32 20.67 12.76 5.42
N GLU A 33 21.04 11.47 5.53
CA GLU A 33 22.31 10.90 5.04
C GLU A 33 23.56 11.64 5.55
N VAL A 34 23.59 12.02 6.82
CA VAL A 34 24.73 12.77 7.44
C VAL A 34 26.04 12.00 7.29
N ASP A 35 26.00 10.68 7.36
CA ASP A 35 27.14 9.77 7.19
C ASP A 35 27.77 9.81 5.78
N ARG A 36 27.05 10.31 4.77
CA ARG A 36 27.56 10.54 3.40
C ARG A 36 28.23 11.90 3.22
N ALA A 37 28.05 12.80 4.17
CA ALA A 37 28.68 14.11 4.11
C ALA A 37 30.20 13.98 4.30
N THR A 38 30.97 14.91 3.67
CA THR A 38 32.42 14.96 3.90
C THR A 38 32.74 15.31 5.36
N MET A 39 33.94 14.94 5.82
CA MET A 39 34.39 15.19 7.19
C MET A 39 34.26 16.67 7.56
N GLU A 40 34.60 17.57 6.64
CA GLU A 40 34.52 19.03 6.87
C GLU A 40 33.07 19.50 7.09
N VAL A 41 32.12 18.93 6.35
CA VAL A 41 30.69 19.26 6.52
C VAL A 41 30.20 18.70 7.86
N ARG A 42 30.54 17.44 8.19
CA ARG A 42 30.17 16.83 9.48
C ARG A 42 30.72 17.61 10.67
N GLN A 43 31.98 18.05 10.60
CA GLN A 43 32.59 18.91 11.62
C GLN A 43 31.85 20.26 11.77
N GLY A 44 31.36 20.82 10.67
CA GLY A 44 30.49 22.01 10.71
C GLY A 44 29.17 21.79 11.48
N LEU A 45 28.65 20.57 11.47
CA LEU A 45 27.44 20.22 12.23
C LEU A 45 27.67 20.13 13.74
N PHE A 46 28.91 19.99 14.22
CA PHE A 46 29.20 19.93 15.66
C PHE A 46 28.79 21.24 16.38
N GLU A 47 29.05 22.40 15.76
CA GLU A 47 28.60 23.67 16.32
C GLU A 47 27.05 23.73 16.39
N LEU A 48 26.38 23.17 15.38
CA LEU A 48 24.93 23.16 15.32
C LEU A 48 24.31 22.24 16.39
N THR A 49 24.89 21.04 16.60
CA THR A 49 24.38 20.05 17.56
C THR A 49 24.74 20.41 19.01
N ASP A 50 26.00 20.75 19.29
CA ASP A 50 26.47 21.03 20.64
C ASP A 50 26.02 22.41 21.15
N SER A 51 26.22 23.45 20.32
CA SER A 51 26.01 24.83 20.71
C SER A 51 24.71 25.42 20.20
N ARG A 52 23.94 24.67 19.42
CA ARG A 52 22.70 25.11 18.81
C ARG A 52 22.84 26.43 18.03
N LYS A 53 23.97 26.58 17.35
CA LYS A 53 24.29 27.76 16.53
C LYS A 53 25.16 27.35 15.33
N LEU A 54 25.21 28.20 14.33
CA LEU A 54 26.12 28.06 13.19
C LEU A 54 26.62 29.43 12.76
N ASN A 55 27.94 29.64 12.78
CA ASN A 55 28.56 30.92 12.41
C ASN A 55 27.92 32.15 13.12
N GLY A 56 27.58 32.00 14.38
CA GLY A 56 26.98 33.07 15.19
C GLY A 56 25.45 33.19 15.08
N TRP A 57 24.80 32.40 14.25
CA TRP A 57 23.34 32.30 14.17
C TRP A 57 22.85 31.27 15.17
N HIS A 58 22.04 31.67 16.14
CA HIS A 58 21.51 30.82 17.19
C HIS A 58 20.14 30.28 16.82
N LEU A 59 19.98 28.96 16.89
CA LEU A 59 18.69 28.30 16.65
C LEU A 59 17.67 28.73 17.72
N HIS A 60 16.40 28.75 17.30
CA HIS A 60 15.30 28.93 18.25
C HIS A 60 15.38 27.84 19.33
N PRO A 61 15.13 28.15 20.61
CA PRO A 61 15.28 27.19 21.73
C PRO A 61 14.49 25.89 21.55
N GLU A 62 13.32 25.96 20.91
CA GLU A 62 12.43 24.82 20.66
C GLU A 62 12.68 24.11 19.31
N THR A 63 13.66 24.54 18.52
CA THR A 63 14.03 23.82 17.29
C THR A 63 14.58 22.43 17.63
N LEU A 64 14.04 21.39 17.00
CA LEU A 64 14.55 20.03 17.09
C LEU A 64 15.58 19.77 15.99
N ILE A 65 16.58 18.95 16.29
CA ILE A 65 17.55 18.47 15.29
C ILE A 65 17.44 16.95 15.29
N ILE A 66 17.13 16.38 14.13
CA ILE A 66 17.04 14.93 13.91
C ILE A 66 17.95 14.60 12.73
N ALA A 67 18.71 13.52 12.82
CA ALA A 67 19.53 13.01 11.74
C ALA A 67 19.14 11.58 11.38
N ALA A 68 19.23 11.25 10.10
CA ALA A 68 19.13 9.87 9.61
C ALA A 68 20.45 9.46 8.98
N VAL A 69 20.87 8.24 9.27
CA VAL A 69 22.12 7.64 8.75
C VAL A 69 21.85 6.19 8.36
N ASN A 70 22.61 5.67 7.41
CA ASN A 70 22.56 4.27 6.98
C ASN A 70 23.67 3.45 7.66
N GLY A 71 23.87 3.67 8.96
CA GLY A 71 24.88 3.01 9.77
C GLY A 71 24.54 1.57 10.17
N GLY A 72 25.23 1.09 11.24
CA GLY A 72 25.00 -0.23 11.82
C GLY A 72 25.54 -1.38 10.97
N GLU A 73 24.93 -2.54 11.07
CA GLU A 73 25.37 -3.75 10.34
C GLU A 73 25.27 -3.62 8.82
N HIS A 74 24.47 -2.68 8.34
CA HIS A 74 24.28 -2.40 6.91
C HIS A 74 25.29 -1.38 6.35
N ALA A 75 26.11 -0.75 7.17
CA ALA A 75 27.08 0.26 6.74
C ALA A 75 28.06 -0.25 5.64
N ALA A 76 28.41 -1.54 5.68
CA ALA A 76 29.28 -2.14 4.67
C ALA A 76 28.64 -2.24 3.26
N GLN A 77 27.32 -2.20 3.17
CA GLN A 77 26.56 -2.23 1.91
C GLN A 77 26.46 -0.85 1.25
N TYR A 78 26.60 0.20 2.07
CA TYR A 78 26.57 1.59 1.63
C TYR A 78 27.97 2.18 1.74
N GLN A 79 28.41 2.95 0.76
CA GLN A 79 29.67 3.70 0.83
C GLN A 79 29.50 4.90 1.77
N VAL A 80 29.39 4.63 3.07
CA VAL A 80 29.22 5.65 4.11
C VAL A 80 30.50 5.85 4.89
N GLY A 81 30.75 7.07 5.35
CA GLY A 81 31.84 7.35 6.26
C GLY A 81 31.51 6.85 7.67
N GLU A 82 32.46 6.15 8.29
CA GLU A 82 32.31 5.78 9.69
C GLU A 82 32.20 7.06 10.56
N MET A 83 31.26 7.03 11.50
CA MET A 83 31.13 8.07 12.53
C MET A 83 32.04 7.69 13.72
N ASP A 84 32.89 8.60 14.13
CA ASP A 84 33.74 8.35 15.29
C ASP A 84 32.95 8.45 16.61
N PRO A 85 33.50 7.93 17.72
CA PRO A 85 32.81 8.00 19.02
C PRO A 85 32.47 9.41 19.48
N ALA A 86 33.28 10.42 19.10
CA ALA A 86 33.00 11.81 19.46
C ALA A 86 31.84 12.39 18.65
N GLU A 87 31.63 11.95 17.42
CA GLU A 87 30.43 12.28 16.63
C GLU A 87 29.19 11.65 17.25
N LEU A 88 29.25 10.35 17.57
CA LEU A 88 28.12 9.62 18.14
C LEU A 88 27.71 10.12 19.52
N ASP A 89 28.64 10.58 20.34
CA ASP A 89 28.38 11.13 21.69
C ASP A 89 27.50 12.39 21.66
N ARG A 90 27.36 13.04 20.49
CA ARG A 90 26.51 14.22 20.29
C ARG A 90 25.06 13.89 19.97
N TRP A 91 24.74 12.61 19.79
CA TRP A 91 23.43 12.15 19.35
C TRP A 91 22.84 11.16 20.35
N THR A 92 21.52 11.19 20.48
CA THR A 92 20.79 10.05 21.03
C THR A 92 20.47 9.12 19.87
N VAL A 93 21.15 7.98 19.83
CA VAL A 93 21.07 7.03 18.71
C VAL A 93 19.93 6.03 18.95
N PHE A 94 19.11 5.82 17.93
CA PHE A 94 18.08 4.81 17.90
C PHE A 94 18.27 3.95 16.65
N ASP A 95 18.31 2.64 16.81
CA ASP A 95 18.26 1.72 15.68
C ASP A 95 16.82 1.54 15.25
N VAL A 96 16.57 1.70 13.96
CA VAL A 96 15.25 1.55 13.35
C VAL A 96 15.28 0.33 12.42
N GLU A 97 14.70 -0.75 12.90
CA GLU A 97 14.64 -2.03 12.18
C GLU A 97 13.15 -2.40 11.92
N PRO A 98 12.54 -1.85 10.87
CA PRO A 98 11.17 -2.17 10.55
C PRO A 98 11.05 -3.64 10.13
N THR A 99 10.07 -4.35 10.68
CA THR A 99 9.79 -5.75 10.34
C THR A 99 9.04 -5.88 9.01
N THR A 100 8.96 -7.09 8.47
CA THR A 100 8.10 -7.39 7.32
C THR A 100 6.63 -7.15 7.67
N GLU A 101 6.23 -7.46 8.89
CA GLU A 101 4.88 -7.22 9.41
C GLU A 101 4.52 -5.73 9.41
N ASP A 102 5.45 -4.85 9.79
CA ASP A 102 5.24 -3.40 9.73
C ASP A 102 4.98 -2.94 8.29
N TRP A 103 5.75 -3.47 7.33
CA TRP A 103 5.54 -3.16 5.92
C TRP A 103 4.20 -3.70 5.43
N LEU A 104 3.81 -4.93 5.79
CA LEU A 104 2.54 -5.53 5.40
C LEU A 104 1.35 -4.74 5.97
N LYS A 105 1.44 -4.32 7.24
CA LYS A 105 0.40 -3.48 7.85
C LYS A 105 0.24 -2.14 7.13
N TRP A 106 1.35 -1.48 6.83
CA TRP A 106 1.34 -0.23 6.06
C TRP A 106 0.87 -0.47 4.62
N GLY A 107 1.29 -1.57 4.02
CA GLY A 107 1.03 -1.93 2.62
C GLY A 107 -0.46 -2.16 2.31
N GLN A 108 -1.26 -2.62 3.27
CA GLN A 108 -2.71 -2.82 3.07
C GLN A 108 -3.42 -1.60 2.48
N GLU A 109 -2.99 -0.40 2.88
CA GLU A 109 -3.59 0.86 2.43
C GLU A 109 -2.76 1.58 1.35
N ASN A 110 -1.54 1.12 1.08
CA ASN A 110 -0.57 1.89 0.31
C ASN A 110 -0.04 1.21 -0.96
N VAL A 111 -0.32 -0.06 -1.16
CA VAL A 111 0.06 -0.79 -2.38
C VAL A 111 -1.14 -1.57 -2.94
N ASN A 112 -1.02 -1.99 -4.20
CA ASN A 112 -2.04 -2.82 -4.82
C ASN A 112 -2.24 -4.14 -4.06
N THR A 113 -3.49 -4.59 -3.95
CA THR A 113 -3.86 -5.81 -3.22
C THR A 113 -3.15 -7.05 -3.76
N VAL A 114 -3.02 -7.20 -5.08
CA VAL A 114 -2.33 -8.34 -5.71
C VAL A 114 -0.85 -8.37 -5.30
N LEU A 115 -0.19 -7.20 -5.28
CA LEU A 115 1.18 -7.08 -4.82
C LEU A 115 1.28 -7.36 -3.31
N TRP A 116 0.36 -6.86 -2.52
CA TRP A 116 0.32 -7.12 -1.08
C TRP A 116 0.19 -8.62 -0.80
N ASP A 117 -0.72 -9.31 -1.48
CA ASP A 117 -0.90 -10.76 -1.36
C ASP A 117 0.36 -11.52 -1.78
N PHE A 118 1.03 -11.08 -2.87
CA PHE A 118 2.31 -11.64 -3.28
C PHE A 118 3.35 -11.57 -2.18
N ILE A 119 3.59 -10.38 -1.62
CA ILE A 119 4.60 -10.19 -0.57
C ILE A 119 4.22 -10.91 0.72
N ASN A 120 2.93 -10.93 1.09
CA ASN A 120 2.45 -11.64 2.27
C ASN A 120 2.73 -13.15 2.20
N GLN A 121 2.56 -13.74 1.02
CA GLN A 121 2.83 -15.17 0.79
C GLN A 121 4.31 -15.47 0.51
N ASN A 122 5.06 -14.49 0.00
CA ASN A 122 6.44 -14.66 -0.46
C ASN A 122 7.37 -13.62 0.17
N ARG A 123 7.40 -13.56 1.49
CA ARG A 123 8.09 -12.53 2.30
C ARG A 123 9.56 -12.33 1.98
N MET A 124 10.23 -13.38 1.52
CA MET A 124 11.63 -13.34 1.12
C MET A 124 11.91 -12.40 -0.09
N HIS A 125 10.88 -12.06 -0.86
CA HIS A 125 11.01 -11.15 -2.01
C HIS A 125 10.82 -9.67 -1.63
N LEU A 126 10.50 -9.34 -0.37
CA LEU A 126 10.35 -7.95 0.05
C LEU A 126 11.65 -7.16 -0.08
N GLU A 127 12.75 -7.76 0.34
CA GLU A 127 14.09 -7.16 0.33
C GLU A 127 15.15 -8.17 -0.07
N HIS A 128 16.21 -7.69 -0.71
CA HIS A 128 17.37 -8.50 -1.00
C HIS A 128 18.22 -8.71 0.26
N MET A 129 18.51 -9.97 0.60
CA MET A 129 19.27 -10.35 1.80
C MET A 129 20.70 -10.83 1.50
N GLY A 130 21.12 -10.85 0.24
CA GLY A 130 22.44 -11.32 -0.18
C GLY A 130 23.43 -10.19 -0.52
N ASP A 131 24.56 -10.57 -1.12
CA ASP A 131 25.53 -9.61 -1.61
C ASP A 131 24.99 -8.80 -2.79
N PHE A 132 25.34 -7.52 -2.85
CA PHE A 132 24.95 -6.62 -3.93
C PHE A 132 26.00 -6.63 -5.04
N GLU A 133 25.61 -7.03 -6.23
CA GLU A 133 26.43 -6.91 -7.42
C GLU A 133 26.28 -5.50 -8.03
N PRO A 134 27.38 -4.88 -8.50
CA PRO A 134 27.31 -3.58 -9.15
C PRO A 134 26.36 -3.55 -10.37
N ASN A 135 25.60 -2.49 -10.52
CA ASN A 135 24.69 -2.27 -11.65
C ASN A 135 23.53 -3.27 -11.77
N LYS A 136 23.18 -3.98 -10.71
CA LYS A 136 22.05 -4.88 -10.65
C LYS A 136 20.90 -4.26 -9.84
N VAL A 137 19.66 -4.47 -10.28
CA VAL A 137 18.49 -4.01 -9.56
C VAL A 137 18.05 -5.10 -8.59
N TYR A 138 17.72 -4.69 -7.37
CA TYR A 138 17.29 -5.58 -6.30
C TYR A 138 15.97 -5.08 -5.67
N PRO A 139 15.15 -6.00 -5.14
CA PRO A 139 13.93 -5.61 -4.45
C PRO A 139 14.23 -4.85 -3.15
N SER A 140 13.44 -3.84 -2.86
CA SER A 140 13.40 -3.12 -1.60
C SER A 140 11.97 -2.66 -1.33
N ARG A 141 11.67 -2.34 -0.07
CA ARG A 141 10.35 -1.79 0.33
C ARG A 141 9.95 -0.58 -0.50
N ARG A 142 10.89 0.31 -0.76
CA ARG A 142 10.69 1.51 -1.60
C ARG A 142 10.45 1.15 -3.07
N SER A 143 11.22 0.21 -3.62
CA SER A 143 11.06 -0.18 -5.02
C SER A 143 9.73 -0.88 -5.28
N TRP A 144 9.24 -1.70 -4.35
CA TRP A 144 7.91 -2.30 -4.42
C TRP A 144 6.79 -1.27 -4.39
N LYS A 145 6.89 -0.24 -3.54
CA LYS A 145 5.89 0.84 -3.54
C LYS A 145 5.88 1.59 -4.87
N ARG A 146 7.04 1.98 -5.38
CA ARG A 146 7.16 2.66 -6.67
C ARG A 146 6.67 1.80 -7.82
N PHE A 147 6.98 0.50 -7.79
CA PHE A 147 6.44 -0.46 -8.75
C PHE A 147 4.90 -0.51 -8.67
N SER A 148 4.33 -0.63 -7.47
CA SER A 148 2.88 -0.67 -7.26
C SER A 148 2.17 0.54 -7.88
N ASP A 149 2.68 1.75 -7.64
CA ASP A 149 2.10 2.97 -8.20
C ASP A 149 2.12 2.96 -9.74
N THR A 150 3.29 2.63 -10.30
CA THR A 150 3.44 2.57 -11.76
C THR A 150 2.62 1.45 -12.39
N ALA A 151 2.51 0.30 -11.72
CA ALA A 151 1.75 -0.85 -12.15
C ALA A 151 0.23 -0.59 -12.15
N ASN A 152 -0.27 0.15 -11.15
CA ASN A 152 -1.66 0.62 -11.10
C ASN A 152 -1.96 1.57 -12.27
N ASP A 153 -1.08 2.57 -12.48
CA ASP A 153 -1.24 3.51 -13.59
C ASP A 153 -1.22 2.82 -14.96
N ALA A 154 -0.46 1.74 -15.09
CA ALA A 154 -0.35 0.94 -16.32
C ALA A 154 -1.44 -0.15 -16.45
N GLY A 155 -2.30 -0.38 -15.46
CA GLY A 155 -3.35 -1.38 -15.45
C GLY A 155 -2.84 -2.83 -15.49
N VAL A 156 -1.59 -3.10 -15.10
CA VAL A 156 -0.99 -4.45 -15.22
C VAL A 156 -1.41 -5.40 -14.09
N PHE A 157 -2.16 -4.92 -13.11
CA PHE A 157 -2.77 -5.75 -12.08
C PHE A 157 -4.25 -6.03 -12.34
N GLU A 158 -4.77 -5.68 -13.51
CA GLU A 158 -6.13 -6.01 -13.89
C GLU A 158 -6.22 -7.45 -14.43
N GLU A 159 -7.38 -8.06 -14.29
CA GLU A 159 -7.62 -9.39 -14.83
C GLU A 159 -7.42 -9.40 -16.35
N GLY A 160 -6.61 -10.34 -16.86
CA GLY A 160 -6.30 -10.44 -18.28
C GLY A 160 -5.28 -9.42 -18.80
N ALA A 161 -4.65 -8.65 -17.94
CA ALA A 161 -3.59 -7.72 -18.33
C ALA A 161 -2.37 -8.44 -18.96
N ASP A 162 -1.56 -7.70 -19.72
CA ASP A 162 -0.36 -8.23 -20.38
C ASP A 162 0.70 -8.65 -19.35
N SER A 163 0.81 -9.94 -19.10
CA SER A 163 1.79 -10.58 -18.24
C SER A 163 3.25 -10.28 -18.65
N GLY A 164 3.50 -10.03 -19.94
CA GLY A 164 4.80 -9.60 -20.45
C GLY A 164 5.13 -8.17 -20.00
N LEU A 165 4.18 -7.25 -20.09
CA LEU A 165 4.34 -5.88 -19.62
C LEU A 165 4.56 -5.85 -18.09
N LEU A 166 3.77 -6.62 -17.32
CA LEU A 166 3.97 -6.79 -15.88
C LEU A 166 5.42 -7.21 -15.56
N PHE A 167 5.91 -8.24 -16.25
CA PHE A 167 7.27 -8.77 -16.05
C PHE A 167 8.35 -7.73 -16.34
N HIS A 168 8.26 -7.04 -17.48
CA HIS A 168 9.25 -6.03 -17.86
C HIS A 168 9.25 -4.84 -16.89
N LEU A 169 8.06 -4.40 -16.49
CA LEU A 169 7.92 -3.33 -15.53
C LEU A 169 8.50 -3.74 -14.17
N ALA A 170 8.13 -4.91 -13.64
CA ALA A 170 8.66 -5.42 -12.39
C ALA A 170 10.20 -5.58 -12.43
N THR A 171 10.75 -6.08 -13.53
CA THR A 171 12.21 -6.22 -13.69
C THR A 171 12.93 -4.88 -13.52
N ALA A 172 12.36 -3.79 -14.03
CA ALA A 172 12.96 -2.47 -13.92
C ALA A 172 12.99 -1.93 -12.48
N PHE A 173 12.07 -2.34 -11.61
CA PHE A 173 11.98 -1.85 -10.23
C PHE A 173 12.59 -2.80 -9.19
N VAL A 174 12.42 -4.11 -9.36
CA VAL A 174 12.74 -5.11 -8.33
C VAL A 174 13.71 -6.19 -8.80
N GLY A 175 14.19 -6.07 -10.04
CA GLY A 175 15.13 -7.01 -10.63
C GLY A 175 14.48 -8.29 -11.14
N PHE A 176 15.29 -9.12 -11.79
CA PHE A 176 14.82 -10.29 -12.53
C PHE A 176 14.12 -11.32 -11.63
N GLU A 177 14.74 -11.67 -10.49
CA GLU A 177 14.22 -12.72 -9.60
C GLU A 177 12.87 -12.34 -8.99
N GLY A 178 12.75 -11.10 -8.50
CA GLY A 178 11.48 -10.58 -7.99
C GLY A 178 10.39 -10.52 -9.07
N ALA A 179 10.78 -10.13 -10.30
CA ALA A 179 9.85 -10.06 -11.42
C ALA A 179 9.34 -11.44 -11.86
N VAL A 180 10.21 -12.45 -11.92
CA VAL A 180 9.80 -13.84 -12.23
C VAL A 180 8.83 -14.36 -11.18
N ALA A 181 9.18 -14.21 -9.89
CA ALA A 181 8.33 -14.69 -8.81
C ALA A 181 6.96 -13.99 -8.79
N LEU A 182 6.92 -12.67 -9.01
CA LEU A 182 5.67 -11.92 -9.10
C LEU A 182 4.84 -12.36 -10.30
N LYS A 183 5.46 -12.49 -11.48
CA LYS A 183 4.77 -12.94 -12.69
C LYS A 183 4.13 -14.33 -12.49
N ASP A 184 4.91 -15.29 -11.96
CA ASP A 184 4.42 -16.64 -11.68
C ASP A 184 3.28 -16.64 -10.63
N PHE A 185 3.28 -15.69 -9.71
CA PHE A 185 2.21 -15.50 -8.75
C PHE A 185 0.95 -14.95 -9.44
N VAL A 186 1.08 -13.89 -10.23
CA VAL A 186 -0.04 -13.24 -10.92
C VAL A 186 -0.67 -14.15 -11.97
N ASP A 187 0.13 -14.93 -12.70
CA ASP A 187 -0.39 -15.90 -13.70
C ASP A 187 -1.27 -16.99 -13.06
N ARG A 188 -1.11 -17.23 -11.75
CA ARG A 188 -1.89 -18.21 -10.97
C ARG A 188 -2.80 -17.54 -9.94
N TYR A 189 -2.87 -16.20 -9.96
CA TYR A 189 -3.66 -15.46 -9.01
C TYR A 189 -5.15 -15.71 -9.23
N GLU A 190 -5.78 -16.31 -8.24
CA GLU A 190 -7.24 -16.44 -8.23
C GLU A 190 -7.82 -15.06 -7.87
N TRP A 191 -8.32 -14.36 -8.86
CA TRP A 191 -8.98 -13.08 -8.67
C TRP A 191 -10.18 -13.28 -7.75
N GLN A 192 -10.07 -12.76 -6.54
CA GLN A 192 -11.17 -12.80 -5.60
C GLN A 192 -12.27 -11.87 -6.10
N VAL A 193 -13.39 -12.47 -6.48
CA VAL A 193 -14.59 -11.69 -6.82
C VAL A 193 -15.02 -10.89 -5.57
N THR A 194 -15.21 -9.60 -5.75
CA THR A 194 -15.63 -8.69 -4.69
C THR A 194 -17.16 -8.50 -4.68
N ILE A 195 -17.66 -7.87 -3.63
CA ILE A 195 -19.07 -7.46 -3.55
C ILE A 195 -19.39 -6.49 -4.68
N GLU A 196 -18.48 -5.57 -4.98
CA GLU A 196 -18.57 -4.55 -6.01
C GLU A 196 -18.59 -5.17 -7.42
N ASP A 197 -17.81 -6.22 -7.66
CA ASP A 197 -17.85 -6.97 -8.93
C ASP A 197 -19.25 -7.52 -9.20
N ILE A 198 -19.92 -8.06 -8.18
CA ILE A 198 -21.26 -8.64 -8.32
C ILE A 198 -22.31 -7.55 -8.40
N LEU A 199 -22.29 -6.57 -7.46
CA LEU A 199 -23.38 -5.61 -7.29
C LEU A 199 -23.25 -4.36 -8.17
N ASP A 200 -22.05 -3.84 -8.37
CA ASP A 200 -21.82 -2.60 -9.13
C ASP A 200 -21.50 -2.90 -10.59
N SER A 201 -20.63 -3.88 -10.85
CA SER A 201 -20.22 -4.22 -12.22
C SER A 201 -21.09 -5.30 -12.87
N GLY A 202 -21.88 -6.05 -12.09
CA GLY A 202 -22.72 -7.13 -12.60
C GLY A 202 -21.95 -8.32 -13.20
N GLU A 203 -20.71 -8.53 -12.78
CA GLU A 203 -19.80 -9.53 -13.36
C GLU A 203 -20.06 -10.95 -12.82
N VAL A 204 -21.33 -11.39 -12.88
CA VAL A 204 -21.76 -12.72 -12.42
C VAL A 204 -21.00 -13.85 -13.12
N VAL A 205 -20.50 -13.64 -14.33
CA VAL A 205 -19.70 -14.62 -15.08
C VAL A 205 -18.43 -15.02 -14.32
N LYS A 206 -17.84 -14.14 -13.54
CA LYS A 206 -16.69 -14.45 -12.68
C LYS A 206 -16.97 -15.56 -11.66
N THR A 207 -18.23 -15.77 -11.29
CA THR A 207 -18.64 -16.80 -10.33
C THR A 207 -18.99 -18.13 -10.95
N SER A 208 -18.92 -18.26 -12.29
CA SER A 208 -19.37 -19.45 -13.04
C SER A 208 -18.61 -20.75 -12.73
N GLN A 209 -17.40 -20.65 -12.20
CA GLN A 209 -16.56 -21.79 -11.80
C GLN A 209 -16.63 -22.07 -10.27
N TRP A 210 -17.41 -21.28 -9.53
CA TRP A 210 -17.49 -21.40 -8.09
C TRP A 210 -18.27 -22.64 -7.66
N GLY A 211 -17.79 -23.28 -6.60
CA GLY A 211 -18.53 -24.29 -5.87
C GLY A 211 -19.47 -23.68 -4.82
N ILE A 212 -20.25 -24.54 -4.17
CA ILE A 212 -21.19 -24.14 -3.11
C ILE A 212 -20.50 -23.35 -1.98
N ASN A 213 -19.28 -23.75 -1.59
CA ASN A 213 -18.53 -23.11 -0.51
C ASN A 213 -18.09 -21.67 -0.88
N ASP A 214 -17.71 -21.42 -2.13
CA ASP A 214 -17.27 -20.12 -2.60
C ASP A 214 -18.44 -19.13 -2.60
N HIS A 215 -19.58 -19.55 -3.13
CA HIS A 215 -20.81 -18.79 -3.06
C HIS A 215 -21.26 -18.52 -1.61
N ALA A 216 -21.17 -19.54 -0.73
CA ALA A 216 -21.52 -19.37 0.68
C ALA A 216 -20.61 -18.36 1.40
N ALA A 217 -19.30 -18.35 1.09
CA ALA A 217 -18.35 -17.38 1.61
C ALA A 217 -18.65 -15.95 1.11
N MET A 218 -19.10 -15.79 -0.14
CA MET A 218 -19.54 -14.48 -0.65
C MET A 218 -20.76 -13.96 0.10
N ILE A 219 -21.72 -14.83 0.41
CA ILE A 219 -22.91 -14.42 1.18
C ILE A 219 -22.52 -13.99 2.60
N GLU A 220 -21.56 -14.65 3.23
CA GLU A 220 -21.00 -14.24 4.52
C GLU A 220 -20.30 -12.87 4.43
N LYS A 221 -19.66 -12.55 3.31
CA LYS A 221 -19.12 -11.21 3.06
C LYS A 221 -20.22 -10.16 2.93
N PHE A 222 -21.33 -10.44 2.21
CA PHE A 222 -22.49 -9.56 2.14
C PHE A 222 -23.08 -9.26 3.53
N GLU A 223 -23.22 -10.29 4.36
CA GLU A 223 -23.72 -10.16 5.72
C GLU A 223 -22.76 -9.33 6.59
N ALA A 224 -21.47 -9.68 6.61
CA ALA A 224 -20.45 -9.02 7.43
C ALA A 224 -20.24 -7.55 7.05
N SER A 225 -20.38 -7.20 5.77
CA SER A 225 -20.24 -5.81 5.28
C SER A 225 -21.48 -4.96 5.53
N GLY A 226 -22.62 -5.56 5.96
CA GLY A 226 -23.88 -4.86 6.09
C GLY A 226 -24.48 -4.38 4.76
N THR A 227 -24.17 -5.03 3.66
CA THR A 227 -24.55 -4.63 2.29
C THR A 227 -26.05 -4.31 2.15
N PHE A 228 -26.91 -5.02 2.86
CA PHE A 228 -28.38 -4.88 2.75
C PHE A 228 -28.99 -3.97 3.82
N VAL A 229 -28.20 -3.34 4.67
CA VAL A 229 -28.67 -2.38 5.69
C VAL A 229 -29.17 -1.10 5.02
N GLU A 230 -28.42 -0.59 4.05
CA GLU A 230 -28.83 0.57 3.25
C GLU A 230 -29.67 0.13 2.04
N THR A 231 -30.55 1.02 1.56
CA THR A 231 -31.37 0.74 0.38
C THR A 231 -30.49 0.67 -0.88
N LEU A 232 -30.53 -0.46 -1.57
CA LEU A 232 -29.78 -0.69 -2.80
C LEU A 232 -30.36 0.14 -3.97
N SER A 233 -29.48 0.55 -4.88
CA SER A 233 -29.90 1.16 -6.14
C SER A 233 -30.61 0.14 -7.05
N GLU A 234 -31.37 0.63 -8.03
CA GLU A 234 -32.02 -0.24 -9.02
C GLU A 234 -31.01 -1.11 -9.76
N GLU A 235 -29.83 -0.58 -10.06
CA GLU A 235 -28.74 -1.30 -10.73
C GLU A 235 -28.20 -2.43 -9.86
N ARG A 236 -27.94 -2.17 -8.56
CA ARG A 236 -27.51 -3.21 -7.61
C ARG A 236 -28.57 -4.29 -7.41
N ILE A 237 -29.84 -3.94 -7.39
CA ILE A 237 -30.96 -4.90 -7.31
C ILE A 237 -30.98 -5.79 -8.57
N GLN A 238 -30.79 -5.20 -9.75
CA GLN A 238 -30.75 -5.95 -11.01
C GLN A 238 -29.56 -6.92 -11.04
N ASN A 239 -28.38 -6.45 -10.65
CA ASN A 239 -27.18 -7.28 -10.60
C ASN A 239 -27.28 -8.39 -9.55
N LEU A 240 -27.86 -8.08 -8.37
CA LEU A 240 -28.14 -9.08 -7.36
C LEU A 240 -29.14 -10.15 -7.86
N ALA A 241 -30.17 -9.77 -8.61
CA ALA A 241 -31.11 -10.72 -9.20
C ALA A 241 -30.42 -11.65 -10.21
N ASN A 242 -29.54 -11.10 -11.06
CA ASN A 242 -28.72 -11.89 -11.98
C ASN A 242 -27.84 -12.92 -11.24
N TYR A 243 -27.23 -12.51 -10.13
CA TYR A 243 -26.44 -13.42 -9.31
C TYR A 243 -27.31 -14.45 -8.60
N PHE A 244 -28.45 -14.03 -8.03
CA PHE A 244 -29.36 -14.88 -7.27
C PHE A 244 -29.84 -16.10 -8.06
N VAL A 245 -30.22 -15.93 -9.32
CA VAL A 245 -30.77 -17.02 -10.15
C VAL A 245 -29.68 -18.02 -10.60
N THR A 246 -28.41 -17.68 -10.46
CA THR A 246 -27.29 -18.61 -10.76
C THR A 246 -26.90 -19.48 -9.58
N LEU A 247 -27.41 -19.18 -8.37
CA LEU A 247 -27.00 -19.85 -7.15
C LEU A 247 -27.63 -21.25 -7.00
N PRO A 248 -26.88 -22.22 -6.44
CA PRO A 248 -27.46 -23.45 -5.96
C PRO A 248 -28.59 -23.18 -4.92
N SER A 249 -29.62 -24.02 -4.88
CA SER A 249 -30.81 -23.82 -4.08
C SER A 249 -30.55 -23.49 -2.60
N GLU A 250 -29.61 -24.20 -1.97
CA GLU A 250 -29.26 -24.00 -0.57
C GLU A 250 -28.63 -22.60 -0.34
N VAL A 251 -27.80 -22.17 -1.28
CA VAL A 251 -27.08 -20.90 -1.20
C VAL A 251 -28.02 -19.72 -1.51
N ALA A 252 -28.92 -19.90 -2.48
CA ALA A 252 -29.96 -18.91 -2.78
C ALA A 252 -30.87 -18.66 -1.57
N MET A 253 -31.22 -19.73 -0.86
CA MET A 253 -32.01 -19.60 0.39
C MET A 253 -31.23 -18.89 1.49
N LYS A 254 -29.92 -19.18 1.63
CA LYS A 254 -29.04 -18.44 2.57
C LYS A 254 -29.01 -16.94 2.23
N LEU A 255 -28.82 -16.59 0.95
CA LEU A 255 -28.82 -15.20 0.50
C LEU A 255 -30.16 -14.52 0.79
N TRP A 256 -31.27 -15.21 0.48
CA TRP A 256 -32.61 -14.70 0.77
C TRP A 256 -32.81 -14.41 2.26
N THR A 257 -32.32 -15.30 3.12
CA THR A 257 -32.37 -15.11 4.59
C THR A 257 -31.57 -13.86 4.98
N VAL A 258 -30.33 -13.71 4.49
CA VAL A 258 -29.48 -12.55 4.79
C VAL A 258 -30.14 -11.24 4.34
N VAL A 259 -30.77 -11.21 3.17
CA VAL A 259 -31.55 -10.02 2.73
C VAL A 259 -32.75 -9.77 3.66
N GLY A 260 -33.43 -10.85 4.09
CA GLY A 260 -34.63 -10.76 4.94
C GLY A 260 -34.35 -10.43 6.41
N ASP A 261 -33.19 -10.77 6.92
CA ASP A 261 -32.79 -10.52 8.32
C ASP A 261 -32.41 -9.04 8.58
N THR A 262 -32.34 -8.23 7.52
CA THR A 262 -32.16 -6.79 7.66
C THR A 262 -33.53 -6.10 7.88
N ASP A 263 -33.55 -5.03 8.67
CA ASP A 263 -34.78 -4.22 8.88
C ASP A 263 -35.17 -3.44 7.61
N ASN A 264 -34.48 -3.60 6.49
CA ASN A 264 -34.72 -2.88 5.24
C ASN A 264 -35.73 -3.62 4.35
N ILE A 265 -37.02 -3.38 4.64
CA ILE A 265 -38.14 -3.98 3.88
C ILE A 265 -38.13 -3.58 2.40
N ASP A 266 -37.61 -2.40 2.06
CA ASP A 266 -37.54 -1.92 0.68
C ASP A 266 -36.61 -2.83 -0.18
N ASN A 267 -35.46 -3.25 0.35
CA ASN A 267 -34.60 -4.21 -0.31
C ASN A 267 -35.28 -5.57 -0.50
N VAL A 268 -35.97 -6.07 0.53
CA VAL A 268 -36.66 -7.36 0.46
C VAL A 268 -37.70 -7.35 -0.67
N VAL A 269 -38.51 -6.29 -0.71
CA VAL A 269 -39.57 -6.14 -1.76
C VAL A 269 -38.97 -5.95 -3.13
N ALA A 270 -37.88 -5.16 -3.25
CA ALA A 270 -37.25 -4.90 -4.53
C ALA A 270 -36.59 -6.18 -5.10
N VAL A 271 -35.83 -6.90 -4.27
CA VAL A 271 -35.20 -8.17 -4.68
C VAL A 271 -36.24 -9.22 -5.04
N HIS A 272 -37.30 -9.37 -4.25
CA HIS A 272 -38.38 -10.34 -4.54
C HIS A 272 -39.04 -10.10 -5.90
N ARG A 273 -39.23 -8.82 -6.29
CA ARG A 273 -39.84 -8.44 -7.57
C ARG A 273 -38.89 -8.38 -8.75
N ALA A 274 -37.59 -8.41 -8.49
CA ALA A 274 -36.59 -8.27 -9.52
C ALA A 274 -36.67 -9.43 -10.53
N THR A 275 -36.34 -9.11 -11.77
CA THR A 275 -36.27 -10.09 -12.87
C THR A 275 -34.86 -10.08 -13.39
N ALA A 276 -34.20 -11.24 -13.39
CA ALA A 276 -32.86 -11.39 -13.95
C ALA A 276 -32.84 -11.17 -15.46
N SER A 277 -31.68 -10.95 -16.04
CA SER A 277 -31.50 -10.66 -17.47
C SER A 277 -31.94 -11.80 -18.38
N ASP A 278 -32.00 -13.02 -17.87
CA ASP A 278 -32.51 -14.20 -18.57
C ASP A 278 -34.07 -14.29 -18.58
N GLY A 279 -34.74 -13.36 -17.91
CA GLY A 279 -36.20 -13.30 -17.74
C GLY A 279 -36.74 -14.03 -16.52
N THR A 280 -35.91 -14.68 -15.74
CA THR A 280 -36.29 -15.39 -14.50
C THR A 280 -36.59 -14.39 -13.39
N ARG A 281 -37.76 -14.48 -12.74
CA ARG A 281 -38.06 -13.69 -11.55
C ARG A 281 -37.48 -14.35 -10.32
N VAL A 282 -36.93 -13.55 -9.43
CA VAL A 282 -36.42 -14.05 -8.13
C VAL A 282 -37.54 -14.74 -7.34
N SER A 283 -38.76 -14.20 -7.34
CA SER A 283 -39.93 -14.85 -6.72
C SER A 283 -40.20 -16.24 -7.26
N ASP A 284 -40.16 -16.42 -8.58
CA ASP A 284 -40.46 -17.68 -9.23
C ASP A 284 -39.37 -18.71 -8.96
N HIS A 285 -38.12 -18.25 -8.94
CA HIS A 285 -36.97 -19.06 -8.56
C HIS A 285 -37.06 -19.55 -7.10
N LEU A 286 -37.46 -18.68 -6.17
CA LEU A 286 -37.72 -19.04 -4.76
C LEU A 286 -38.84 -20.06 -4.63
N VAL A 287 -39.93 -19.91 -5.37
CA VAL A 287 -41.04 -20.90 -5.37
C VAL A 287 -40.55 -22.25 -5.87
N THR A 288 -39.72 -22.28 -6.92
CA THR A 288 -39.14 -23.53 -7.45
C THR A 288 -38.26 -24.23 -6.41
N ILE A 289 -37.41 -23.47 -5.71
CA ILE A 289 -36.55 -23.99 -4.65
C ILE A 289 -37.38 -24.56 -3.47
N LEU A 290 -38.42 -23.84 -3.03
CA LEU A 290 -39.26 -24.23 -1.90
C LEU A 290 -40.23 -25.37 -2.25
N GLY A 291 -40.63 -25.46 -3.52
CA GLY A 291 -41.57 -26.50 -3.99
C GLY A 291 -40.93 -27.91 -4.09
N GLY A 292 -39.62 -28.01 -3.98
CA GLY A 292 -38.87 -29.25 -4.16
C GLY A 292 -39.08 -29.82 -5.55
N ASP A 293 -38.05 -30.38 -6.16
CA ASP A 293 -38.15 -31.18 -7.40
C ASP A 293 -39.17 -32.33 -7.19
N GLN A 294 -40.42 -32.12 -7.60
CA GLN A 294 -41.36 -33.19 -7.72
C GLN A 294 -41.21 -33.82 -9.14
N SER A 295 -40.08 -34.49 -9.35
CA SER A 295 -39.89 -35.38 -10.48
C SER A 295 -38.96 -36.54 -10.16
#